data_b69dcb6bc56a05deb74606b3058bcdf7
#
_entry.id   b69dcb6bc56a05deb74606b3058bcdf7
#
_cell.length_a   1.000
_cell.length_b   1.000
_cell.length_c   1.000
_cell.angle_alpha   90.00
_cell.angle_beta   90.00
_cell.angle_gamma   90.00
#
_symmetry.space_group_name_H-M   'P 1'
#
loop_
_entity.id
_entity.type
_entity.pdbx_description
1 polymer ?
#
loop_
_entity_poly.entity_id
_entity_poly.type
_entity_poly.pdbx_seq_one_letter_code
_entity_poly.pdbx_strand_id
1 'polypeptide(L)'
;VWAEENSRSSIFNALQRKEVYGTSGPRFLVRFFAGSNLNKSLCDSPDAISQAYQEGVPMGATLDAASLSNLSIFISAKADASLENQYLEKIQIIKGVLKGDEIHTTVIDVVDDQQTTLDESSCEIIGKGKKSICAVWHDPNFEKQENAYYYARVVANKSCRWSHKLCISNPDYCI
;
A
#
# COMPACT_ATOMS: atom_id res chain seq x y z
N VAL A 1 -4.54 -3.53 11.66
CA VAL A 1 -5.86 -2.87 11.69
C VAL A 1 -5.71 -1.41 12.09
N TRP A 2 -6.55 -0.54 11.53
CA TRP A 2 -6.63 0.87 11.92
C TRP A 2 -7.76 1.05 12.93
N ALA A 3 -7.41 0.90 14.20
CA ALA A 3 -8.30 1.08 15.34
C ALA A 3 -8.03 2.43 16.00
N GLU A 4 -9.04 3.05 16.59
CA GLU A 4 -8.94 4.36 17.27
C GLU A 4 -8.12 4.26 18.57
N GLU A 5 -8.17 3.09 19.22
CA GLU A 5 -7.39 2.79 20.42
C GLU A 5 -7.03 1.30 20.50
N ASN A 6 -6.09 0.94 21.35
CA ASN A 6 -5.70 -0.44 21.60
C ASN A 6 -6.64 -1.10 22.65
N SER A 7 -7.92 -1.20 22.28
CA SER A 7 -8.92 -1.94 23.05
C SER A 7 -9.54 -3.04 22.20
N ARG A 8 -10.06 -4.10 22.86
CA ARG A 8 -10.71 -5.21 22.19
C ARG A 8 -11.88 -4.75 21.31
N SER A 9 -12.70 -3.84 21.80
CA SER A 9 -13.85 -3.32 21.07
C SER A 9 -13.44 -2.51 19.84
N SER A 10 -12.47 -1.60 19.99
CA SER A 10 -11.98 -0.78 18.89
C SER A 10 -11.33 -1.61 17.79
N ILE A 11 -10.50 -2.60 18.16
CA ILE A 11 -9.89 -3.53 17.20
C ILE A 11 -10.97 -4.35 16.48
N PHE A 12 -11.97 -4.88 17.22
CA PHE A 12 -13.07 -5.64 16.62
C PHE A 12 -13.88 -4.79 15.64
N ASN A 13 -14.19 -3.55 15.99
CA ASN A 13 -14.91 -2.63 15.13
C ASN A 13 -14.11 -2.31 13.83
N ALA A 14 -12.79 -2.13 13.94
CA ALA A 14 -11.92 -1.92 12.77
C ALA A 14 -11.89 -3.15 11.85
N LEU A 15 -11.88 -4.36 12.42
CA LEU A 15 -12.01 -5.62 11.65
C LEU A 15 -13.37 -5.72 10.94
N GLN A 16 -14.47 -5.35 11.62
CA GLN A 16 -15.78 -5.33 11.00
C GLN A 16 -15.89 -4.32 9.85
N ARG A 17 -15.29 -3.15 9.99
CA ARG A 17 -15.19 -2.15 8.91
C ARG A 17 -14.22 -2.57 7.80
N LYS A 18 -13.49 -3.67 7.98
CA LYS A 18 -12.45 -4.15 7.06
C LYS A 18 -11.32 -3.14 6.83
N GLU A 19 -11.10 -2.25 7.79
CA GLU A 19 -10.01 -1.27 7.75
C GLU A 19 -8.69 -1.93 8.18
N VAL A 20 -8.27 -2.87 7.35
CA VAL A 20 -7.20 -3.82 7.64
C VAL A 20 -6.34 -4.09 6.40
N TYR A 21 -5.09 -4.46 6.64
CA TYR A 21 -4.18 -4.94 5.59
C TYR A 21 -3.20 -5.95 6.19
N GLY A 22 -2.52 -6.71 5.33
CA GLY A 22 -1.49 -7.65 5.72
C GLY A 22 -0.11 -7.20 5.24
N THR A 23 0.94 -7.63 5.95
CA THR A 23 2.33 -7.47 5.54
C THR A 23 3.03 -8.83 5.53
N SER A 24 3.98 -9.01 4.61
CA SER A 24 4.77 -10.24 4.50
C SER A 24 6.23 -9.96 4.91
N GLY A 25 6.47 -9.82 6.21
CA GLY A 25 7.78 -9.49 6.79
C GLY A 25 7.75 -8.14 7.48
N PRO A 26 8.38 -7.09 6.93
CA PRO A 26 8.40 -5.75 7.54
C PRO A 26 7.00 -5.18 7.76
N ARG A 27 6.82 -4.48 8.89
CA ARG A 27 5.52 -3.92 9.30
C ARG A 27 5.34 -2.51 8.76
N PHE A 28 5.01 -2.40 7.47
CA PHE A 28 4.69 -1.11 6.87
C PHE A 28 3.41 -0.53 7.42
N LEU A 29 3.35 0.78 7.51
CA LEU A 29 2.10 1.50 7.76
C LEU A 29 1.52 1.91 6.41
N VAL A 30 0.33 1.43 6.10
CA VAL A 30 -0.34 1.72 4.82
C VAL A 30 -1.68 2.37 5.09
N ARG A 31 -1.95 3.49 4.42
CA ARG A 31 -3.25 4.17 4.36
C ARG A 31 -3.75 4.16 2.93
N PHE A 32 -5.04 3.92 2.77
CA PHE A 32 -5.69 3.88 1.46
C PHE A 32 -7.09 4.47 1.59
N PHE A 33 -7.39 5.46 0.75
CA PHE A 33 -8.68 6.11 0.69
C PHE A 33 -9.11 6.29 -0.75
N ALA A 34 -10.42 6.30 -0.99
CA ALA A 34 -11.01 6.52 -2.30
C ALA A 34 -12.14 7.55 -2.22
N GLY A 35 -12.25 8.40 -3.23
CA GLY A 35 -13.27 9.46 -3.29
C GLY A 35 -13.16 10.27 -4.58
N SER A 36 -14.04 11.27 -4.77
CA SER A 36 -13.98 12.13 -5.95
C SER A 36 -13.02 13.32 -5.83
N ASN A 37 -12.76 13.80 -4.61
CA ASN A 37 -12.09 15.08 -4.37
C ASN A 37 -10.68 14.96 -3.81
N LEU A 38 -10.19 13.74 -3.65
CA LEU A 38 -8.82 13.53 -3.16
C LEU A 38 -7.82 14.09 -4.18
N ASN A 39 -6.93 14.94 -3.73
CA ASN A 39 -5.97 15.63 -4.60
C ASN A 39 -4.52 15.50 -4.07
N LYS A 40 -3.55 15.85 -4.92
CA LYS A 40 -2.12 15.65 -4.62
C LYS A 40 -1.62 16.43 -3.41
N SER A 41 -2.29 17.52 -3.02
CA SER A 41 -1.88 18.29 -1.84
C SER A 41 -2.00 17.50 -0.53
N LEU A 42 -2.78 16.42 -0.52
CA LEU A 42 -2.84 15.51 0.63
C LEU A 42 -1.48 14.92 0.99
N CYS A 43 -0.61 14.67 0.00
CA CYS A 43 0.72 14.12 0.28
C CYS A 43 1.63 15.09 1.04
N ASP A 44 1.37 16.37 0.96
CA ASP A 44 2.16 17.43 1.62
C ASP A 44 1.47 17.96 2.90
N SER A 45 0.23 17.51 3.18
CA SER A 45 -0.55 17.96 4.33
C SER A 45 -0.19 17.19 5.61
N PRO A 46 0.08 17.87 6.72
CA PRO A 46 0.23 17.21 8.02
C PRO A 46 -1.07 16.52 8.48
N ASP A 47 -2.23 17.00 8.04
CA ASP A 47 -3.55 16.50 8.38
C ASP A 47 -4.15 15.59 7.31
N ALA A 48 -3.32 15.06 6.41
CA ALA A 48 -3.73 14.26 5.25
C ALA A 48 -4.76 13.17 5.59
N ILE A 49 -4.55 12.44 6.67
CA ILE A 49 -5.43 11.34 7.06
C ILE A 49 -6.80 11.85 7.50
N SER A 50 -6.85 12.93 8.29
CA SER A 50 -8.11 13.54 8.71
C SER A 50 -8.90 14.08 7.52
N GLN A 51 -8.22 14.75 6.59
CA GLN A 51 -8.83 15.25 5.35
C GLN A 51 -9.32 14.09 4.47
N ALA A 52 -8.53 13.02 4.35
CA ALA A 52 -8.92 11.85 3.56
C ALA A 52 -10.18 11.14 4.11
N TYR A 53 -10.38 11.12 5.44
CA TYR A 53 -11.63 10.64 6.04
C TYR A 53 -12.82 11.55 5.78
N GLN A 54 -12.60 12.86 5.60
CA GLN A 54 -13.67 13.82 5.30
C GLN A 54 -14.08 13.82 3.83
N GLU A 55 -13.13 13.60 2.93
CA GLU A 55 -13.30 13.72 1.48
C GLU A 55 -13.49 12.37 0.77
N GLY A 56 -13.29 11.26 1.47
CA GLY A 56 -13.37 9.92 0.91
C GLY A 56 -13.71 8.86 1.94
N VAL A 57 -13.57 7.60 1.53
CA VAL A 57 -13.76 6.42 2.39
C VAL A 57 -12.47 5.64 2.53
N PRO A 58 -12.20 5.03 3.70
CA PRO A 58 -11.00 4.24 3.94
C PRO A 58 -11.07 2.86 3.26
N MET A 59 -9.94 2.14 3.31
CA MET A 59 -9.89 0.73 2.92
C MET A 59 -10.99 -0.09 3.58
N GLY A 60 -11.53 -1.06 2.85
CA GLY A 60 -12.61 -1.92 3.31
C GLY A 60 -14.02 -1.38 3.10
N ALA A 61 -14.15 -0.09 2.83
CA ALA A 61 -15.44 0.55 2.56
C ALA A 61 -15.92 0.31 1.12
N THR A 62 -17.20 0.59 0.90
CA THR A 62 -17.82 0.58 -0.42
C THR A 62 -18.24 2.01 -0.80
N LEU A 63 -17.96 2.40 -2.04
CA LEU A 63 -18.41 3.65 -2.65
C LEU A 63 -19.55 3.38 -3.62
N ASP A 64 -20.56 4.25 -3.57
CA ASP A 64 -21.57 4.30 -4.62
C ASP A 64 -21.00 5.05 -5.84
N ALA A 65 -20.63 4.29 -6.87
CA ALA A 65 -20.04 4.83 -8.09
C ALA A 65 -20.97 5.80 -8.81
N ALA A 66 -22.29 5.64 -8.69
CA ALA A 66 -23.26 6.53 -9.35
C ALA A 66 -23.17 7.97 -8.83
N SER A 67 -22.79 8.15 -7.57
CA SER A 67 -22.61 9.45 -6.91
C SER A 67 -21.29 10.15 -7.26
N LEU A 68 -20.31 9.43 -7.85
CA LEU A 68 -18.99 9.97 -8.14
C LEU A 68 -18.93 10.66 -9.51
N SER A 69 -18.24 11.78 -9.62
CA SER A 69 -17.86 12.38 -10.90
C SER A 69 -16.63 11.72 -11.53
N ASN A 70 -15.69 11.33 -10.70
CA ASN A 70 -14.46 10.63 -11.01
C ASN A 70 -14.07 9.79 -9.82
N LEU A 71 -13.03 8.97 -9.96
CA LEU A 71 -12.44 8.23 -8.86
C LEU A 71 -10.98 8.65 -8.65
N SER A 72 -10.70 9.11 -7.45
CA SER A 72 -9.37 9.43 -6.97
C SER A 72 -9.02 8.50 -5.81
N ILE A 73 -7.80 8.02 -5.76
CA ILE A 73 -7.29 7.13 -4.72
C ILE A 73 -6.06 7.77 -4.09
N PHE A 74 -6.12 8.01 -2.79
CA PHE A 74 -4.99 8.45 -1.98
C PHE A 74 -4.35 7.26 -1.30
N ILE A 75 -3.03 7.10 -1.45
CA ILE A 75 -2.24 6.06 -0.81
C ILE A 75 -1.04 6.69 -0.12
N SER A 76 -0.86 6.38 1.15
CA SER A 76 0.33 6.75 1.91
C SER A 76 0.92 5.52 2.56
N ALA A 77 2.24 5.36 2.45
CA ALA A 77 2.96 4.26 3.06
C ALA A 77 4.21 4.74 3.78
N LYS A 78 4.49 4.13 4.94
CA LYS A 78 5.73 4.34 5.71
C LYS A 78 6.41 3.00 5.94
N ALA A 79 7.74 2.98 5.79
CA ALA A 79 8.56 1.81 6.07
C ALA A 79 8.54 1.45 7.56
N ASP A 80 8.90 0.22 7.87
CA ASP A 80 9.09 -0.23 9.25
C ASP A 80 10.25 0.52 9.89
N ALA A 81 9.96 1.32 10.91
CA ALA A 81 10.96 2.14 11.59
C ALA A 81 11.99 1.32 12.38
N SER A 82 11.70 0.05 12.68
CA SER A 82 12.61 -0.86 13.38
C SER A 82 13.72 -1.43 12.47
N LEU A 83 13.61 -1.22 11.15
CA LEU A 83 14.54 -1.76 10.16
C LEU A 83 15.28 -0.63 9.42
N GLU A 84 16.60 -0.51 9.65
CA GLU A 84 17.41 0.59 9.09
C GLU A 84 17.43 0.61 7.57
N ASN A 85 17.68 -0.53 6.93
CA ASN A 85 17.85 -0.66 5.48
C ASN A 85 16.57 -1.11 4.77
N GLN A 86 15.41 -0.79 5.34
CA GLN A 86 14.13 -1.04 4.74
C GLN A 86 13.62 0.25 4.08
N TYR A 87 13.44 0.20 2.77
CA TYR A 87 12.96 1.31 1.95
C TYR A 87 11.72 0.89 1.17
N LEU A 88 10.94 1.87 0.74
CA LEU A 88 9.77 1.66 -0.10
C LEU A 88 10.12 2.03 -1.53
N GLU A 89 9.80 1.16 -2.48
CA GLU A 89 10.13 1.35 -3.89
C GLU A 89 8.91 1.58 -4.77
N LYS A 90 7.79 0.87 -4.48
CA LYS A 90 6.61 0.97 -5.35
C LYS A 90 5.33 1.10 -4.55
N ILE A 91 4.38 1.82 -5.16
CA ILE A 91 2.96 1.70 -4.89
C ILE A 91 2.29 1.21 -6.17
N GLN A 92 1.58 0.11 -6.06
CA GLN A 92 0.73 -0.43 -7.11
C GLN A 92 -0.71 -0.38 -6.68
N ILE A 93 -1.59 -0.02 -7.60
CA ILE A 93 -3.03 -0.22 -7.46
C ILE A 93 -3.41 -1.43 -8.28
N ILE A 94 -4.14 -2.31 -7.66
CA ILE A 94 -4.77 -3.44 -8.34
C ILE A 94 -6.25 -3.10 -8.49
N LYS A 95 -6.70 -2.98 -9.75
CA LYS A 95 -8.09 -2.80 -10.12
C LYS A 95 -8.63 -4.11 -10.65
N GLY A 96 -9.71 -4.62 -10.05
CA GLY A 96 -10.46 -5.76 -10.58
C GLY A 96 -11.85 -5.31 -10.98
N VAL A 97 -12.25 -5.65 -12.19
CA VAL A 97 -13.56 -5.31 -12.77
C VAL A 97 -14.30 -6.58 -13.11
N LEU A 98 -15.54 -6.70 -12.64
CA LEU A 98 -16.42 -7.80 -12.99
C LEU A 98 -17.05 -7.55 -14.35
N LYS A 99 -16.76 -8.41 -15.34
CA LYS A 99 -17.34 -8.40 -16.68
C LYS A 99 -18.04 -9.74 -16.93
N GLY A 100 -19.36 -9.72 -16.90
CA GLY A 100 -20.13 -10.97 -16.86
C GLY A 100 -19.81 -11.73 -15.58
N ASP A 101 -19.34 -12.97 -15.69
CA ASP A 101 -18.97 -13.83 -14.57
C ASP A 101 -17.44 -13.87 -14.32
N GLU A 102 -16.66 -13.06 -15.06
CA GLU A 102 -15.20 -13.05 -14.97
C GLU A 102 -14.66 -11.74 -14.35
N ILE A 103 -13.62 -11.87 -13.55
CA ILE A 103 -12.89 -10.71 -12.99
C ILE A 103 -11.66 -10.42 -13.84
N HIS A 104 -11.64 -9.24 -14.44
CA HIS A 104 -10.49 -8.74 -15.16
C HIS A 104 -9.63 -7.88 -14.23
N THR A 105 -8.40 -8.33 -13.97
CA THR A 105 -7.48 -7.64 -13.06
C THR A 105 -6.42 -6.88 -13.83
N THR A 106 -6.21 -5.62 -13.44
CA THR A 106 -5.14 -4.75 -13.95
C THR A 106 -4.26 -4.31 -12.80
N VAL A 107 -2.95 -4.33 -13.00
CA VAL A 107 -1.94 -3.82 -12.05
C VAL A 107 -1.41 -2.49 -12.61
N ILE A 108 -1.47 -1.44 -11.81
CA ILE A 108 -1.09 -0.09 -12.18
C ILE A 108 0.04 0.38 -11.24
N ASP A 109 1.21 0.67 -11.78
CA ASP A 109 2.31 1.28 -11.03
C ASP A 109 2.03 2.77 -10.86
N VAL A 110 1.73 3.20 -9.64
CA VAL A 110 1.45 4.61 -9.29
C VAL A 110 2.71 5.32 -8.83
N VAL A 111 3.56 4.61 -8.11
CA VAL A 111 4.91 5.02 -7.75
C VAL A 111 5.84 3.88 -8.11
N ASP A 112 6.91 4.19 -8.84
CA ASP A 112 8.03 3.28 -9.13
C ASP A 112 9.33 4.06 -8.93
N ASP A 113 9.99 3.86 -7.79
CA ASP A 113 11.18 4.62 -7.37
C ASP A 113 12.22 3.66 -6.78
N GLN A 114 12.85 2.89 -7.68
CA GLN A 114 13.85 1.89 -7.33
C GLN A 114 15.23 2.55 -7.25
N GLN A 115 15.63 2.97 -6.05
CA GLN A 115 16.93 3.64 -5.81
C GLN A 115 17.93 2.77 -5.04
N THR A 116 17.57 1.51 -4.81
CA THR A 116 18.43 0.59 -4.09
C THR A 116 18.69 -0.68 -4.87
N THR A 117 19.84 -1.27 -4.66
CA THR A 117 20.20 -2.59 -5.17
C THR A 117 20.63 -3.50 -4.04
N LEU A 118 20.40 -4.80 -4.20
CA LEU A 118 20.84 -5.81 -3.26
C LEU A 118 22.14 -6.45 -3.79
N ASP A 119 23.20 -6.38 -3.01
CA ASP A 119 24.35 -7.26 -3.21
C ASP A 119 24.04 -8.65 -2.64
N GLU A 120 23.79 -9.60 -3.53
CA GLU A 120 23.41 -10.94 -3.12
C GLU A 120 24.57 -11.71 -2.44
N SER A 121 25.81 -11.31 -2.66
CA SER A 121 26.99 -11.96 -2.06
C SER A 121 27.19 -11.59 -0.58
N SER A 122 26.84 -10.35 -0.21
CA SER A 122 26.96 -9.82 1.16
C SER A 122 25.62 -9.62 1.86
N CYS A 123 24.52 -9.66 1.11
CA CYS A 123 23.19 -9.25 1.55
C CYS A 123 23.11 -7.78 1.99
N GLU A 124 24.02 -6.95 1.52
CA GLU A 124 23.99 -5.51 1.78
C GLU A 124 23.09 -4.77 0.80
N ILE A 125 22.42 -3.76 1.31
CA ILE A 125 21.63 -2.85 0.48
C ILE A 125 22.50 -1.67 0.08
N ILE A 126 22.71 -1.51 -1.21
CA ILE A 126 23.46 -0.42 -1.81
C ILE A 126 22.49 0.68 -2.23
N GLY A 127 22.78 1.92 -1.86
CA GLY A 127 21.92 3.08 -2.13
C GLY A 127 21.02 3.44 -0.97
N LYS A 128 20.21 4.47 -1.17
CA LYS A 128 19.22 4.96 -0.20
C LYS A 128 17.89 5.18 -0.91
N GLY A 129 16.86 4.51 -0.44
CA GLY A 129 15.49 4.70 -0.90
C GLY A 129 14.67 5.58 0.03
N LYS A 130 13.37 5.62 -0.20
CA LYS A 130 12.43 6.40 0.58
C LYS A 130 11.90 5.59 1.77
N LYS A 131 11.82 6.23 2.92
CA LYS A 131 11.16 5.69 4.13
C LYS A 131 9.65 5.96 4.14
N SER A 132 9.20 6.88 3.31
CA SER A 132 7.79 7.23 3.16
C SER A 132 7.51 7.54 1.69
N ILE A 133 6.43 7.02 1.17
CA ILE A 133 5.92 7.32 -0.17
C ILE A 133 4.43 7.62 -0.10
N CYS A 134 3.99 8.54 -0.94
CA CYS A 134 2.61 8.98 -1.02
C CYS A 134 2.24 9.24 -2.48
N ALA A 135 1.02 8.95 -2.84
CA ALA A 135 0.46 9.28 -4.15
C ALA A 135 -1.03 9.53 -4.07
N VAL A 136 -1.51 10.37 -4.97
CA VAL A 136 -2.92 10.43 -5.38
C VAL A 136 -2.99 10.08 -6.85
N TRP A 137 -3.73 9.03 -7.13
CA TRP A 137 -3.95 8.53 -8.49
C TRP A 137 -5.42 8.71 -8.86
N HIS A 138 -5.65 9.14 -10.09
CA HIS A 138 -6.98 9.28 -10.68
C HIS A 138 -7.19 8.15 -11.68
N ASP A 139 -8.29 7.43 -11.57
CA ASP A 139 -8.59 6.36 -12.51
C ASP A 139 -9.07 6.95 -13.86
N PRO A 140 -8.25 6.89 -14.92
CA PRO A 140 -8.66 7.43 -16.22
C PRO A 140 -9.73 6.57 -16.91
N ASN A 141 -9.92 5.33 -16.45
CA ASN A 141 -10.88 4.38 -16.96
C ASN A 141 -11.95 4.05 -15.90
N PHE A 142 -12.36 5.07 -15.14
CA PHE A 142 -13.45 4.91 -14.20
C PHE A 142 -14.79 4.90 -14.91
N GLU A 143 -15.54 3.80 -14.73
CA GLU A 143 -16.88 3.62 -15.30
C GLU A 143 -17.90 3.45 -14.16
N LYS A 144 -18.92 4.31 -14.11
CA LYS A 144 -19.93 4.34 -13.03
C LYS A 144 -20.77 3.06 -12.91
N GLN A 145 -20.90 2.33 -14.00
CA GLN A 145 -21.73 1.13 -14.08
C GLN A 145 -20.96 -0.16 -13.88
N GLU A 146 -19.63 -0.08 -13.74
CA GLU A 146 -18.81 -1.24 -13.49
C GLU A 146 -18.76 -1.59 -12.00
N ASN A 147 -18.94 -2.87 -11.70
CA ASN A 147 -18.62 -3.41 -10.39
C ASN A 147 -17.11 -3.64 -10.32
N ALA A 148 -16.43 -2.80 -9.57
CA ALA A 148 -14.98 -2.85 -9.45
C ALA A 148 -14.53 -2.85 -7.98
N TYR A 149 -13.37 -3.46 -7.74
CA TYR A 149 -12.64 -3.31 -6.48
C TYR A 149 -11.25 -2.75 -6.74
N TYR A 150 -10.72 -2.07 -5.73
CA TYR A 150 -9.37 -1.52 -5.75
C TYR A 150 -8.67 -1.85 -4.44
N TYR A 151 -7.39 -2.21 -4.53
CA TYR A 151 -6.53 -2.29 -3.36
C TYR A 151 -5.10 -1.87 -3.71
N ALA A 152 -4.34 -1.46 -2.69
CA ALA A 152 -2.94 -1.10 -2.85
C ALA A 152 -2.02 -2.27 -2.52
N ARG A 153 -0.92 -2.37 -3.25
CA ARG A 153 0.24 -3.17 -2.93
C ARG A 153 1.45 -2.26 -2.81
N VAL A 154 2.07 -2.24 -1.63
CA VAL A 154 3.30 -1.51 -1.36
C VAL A 154 4.45 -2.48 -1.41
N VAL A 155 5.47 -2.16 -2.21
CA VAL A 155 6.64 -3.01 -2.42
C VAL A 155 7.86 -2.32 -1.81
N ALA A 156 8.60 -3.09 -1.04
CA ALA A 156 9.87 -2.67 -0.47
C ALA A 156 11.04 -3.05 -1.37
N ASN A 157 12.20 -2.48 -1.06
CA ASN A 157 13.46 -2.90 -1.63
C ASN A 157 13.71 -4.41 -1.43
N LYS A 158 14.45 -4.98 -2.37
CA LYS A 158 14.89 -6.36 -2.25
C LYS A 158 15.72 -6.55 -0.97
N SER A 159 15.60 -7.70 -0.36
CA SER A 159 16.40 -8.11 0.80
C SER A 159 16.63 -9.61 0.78
N CYS A 160 17.74 -10.06 1.33
CA CYS A 160 17.99 -11.48 1.46
C CYS A 160 17.02 -12.13 2.42
N ARG A 161 16.59 -13.33 2.07
CA ARG A 161 15.88 -14.22 3.02
C ARG A 161 16.81 -14.59 4.18
N TRP A 162 16.21 -14.92 5.31
CA TRP A 162 16.94 -15.35 6.49
C TRP A 162 17.86 -16.56 6.20
N SER A 163 17.39 -17.54 5.44
CA SER A 163 18.18 -18.70 5.02
C SER A 163 19.42 -18.31 4.20
N HIS A 164 19.31 -17.31 3.32
CA HIS A 164 20.43 -16.81 2.54
C HIS A 164 21.47 -16.13 3.44
N LYS A 165 21.06 -15.34 4.42
CA LYS A 165 21.98 -14.73 5.40
C LYS A 165 22.71 -15.76 6.22
N LEU A 166 22.04 -16.84 6.63
CA LEU A 166 22.69 -17.96 7.32
C LEU A 166 23.72 -18.66 6.43
N CYS A 167 23.38 -18.88 5.15
CA CYS A 167 24.29 -19.49 4.20
C CYS A 167 25.56 -18.66 4.02
N ILE A 168 25.45 -17.32 3.90
CA ILE A 168 26.61 -16.42 3.80
C ILE A 168 27.47 -16.49 5.08
N SER A 169 26.85 -16.50 6.25
CA SER A 169 27.58 -16.53 7.53
C SER A 169 28.17 -17.90 7.85
N ASN A 170 27.62 -18.97 7.30
CA ASN A 170 28.10 -20.32 7.47
C ASN A 170 27.78 -21.16 6.22
N PRO A 171 28.80 -21.41 5.35
CA PRO A 171 28.61 -22.15 4.10
C PRO A 171 28.02 -23.55 4.25
N ASP A 172 28.17 -24.18 5.42
CA ASP A 172 27.62 -25.51 5.70
C ASP A 172 26.08 -25.53 5.72
N TYR A 173 25.42 -24.35 5.78
CA TYR A 173 23.97 -24.20 5.70
C TYR A 173 23.47 -23.93 4.28
N CYS A 174 24.36 -23.87 3.29
CA CYS A 174 23.99 -23.72 1.89
C CYS A 174 23.51 -25.07 1.32
N ILE A 175 22.22 -25.21 1.08
CA ILE A 175 21.59 -26.37 0.43
C ILE A 175 21.24 -26.04 -1.00
#